data_f8171fb92471e7ac08af6395a3d73ce4
#
_entry.id   f8171fb92471e7ac08af6395a3d73ce4
#
_cell.length_a   1.000
_cell.length_b   1.000
_cell.length_c   1.000
_cell.angle_alpha   90.00
_cell.angle_beta   90.00
_cell.angle_gamma   90.00
#
_symmetry.space_group_name_H-M   'P 1'
#
loop_
_entity.id
_entity.type
_entity.pdbx_description
1 polymer ?
#
loop_
_entity_poly.entity_id
_entity_poly.type
_entity_poly.pdbx_seq_one_letter_code
_entity_poly.pdbx_strand_id
1 'polypeptide(L)'
;MTGIESFIEKLTYQEEGFVYMKPCLEITLYWSGSVFDRSDDILRFYRQCLDVVGGSLGYFRTETMTRSRPLKKDTLDLLPFWFRGTKSRRDIYMLFLESGSAPDEPSDRAFALNAIPGKGYVRLILPTSFISESVAPYVDLARNIGQMVSYDFGQGGFAINWDHPGNNKRRVLRVMNSLANRYPGLDMSHPFCTKYIASKGIKCANWLTFLNTDDCDRLGGLPALRKKFDKSVVIHDAKNGVMIQAGPLPEIGDVNRQKNLPIYHQVGKELAPIRCTEHPPIFGPGGVADKQATEKWLSRFDS
;
A
#
# COMPACT_ATOMS: atom_id res chain seq x y z
N MET A 1 -13.25 -15.51 14.13
CA MET A 1 -12.27 -14.93 13.19
C MET A 1 -10.98 -15.74 13.31
N THR A 2 -10.72 -16.73 12.55
CA THR A 2 -9.77 -17.62 13.24
C THR A 2 -9.09 -18.58 12.30
N GLY A 3 -8.91 -18.21 11.08
CA GLY A 3 -8.17 -19.05 10.15
C GLY A 3 -7.37 -18.27 9.12
N ILE A 4 -7.84 -17.08 8.74
CA ILE A 4 -7.25 -16.35 7.63
C ILE A 4 -5.94 -15.67 8.04
N GLU A 5 -5.87 -15.08 9.23
CA GLU A 5 -4.67 -14.40 9.73
C GLU A 5 -3.54 -15.41 9.97
N SER A 6 -3.85 -16.49 10.70
CA SER A 6 -2.88 -17.59 10.93
C SER A 6 -2.41 -18.25 9.63
N PHE A 7 -3.27 -18.29 8.60
CA PHE A 7 -2.89 -18.79 7.29
C PHE A 7 -2.00 -17.79 6.55
N ILE A 8 -2.33 -16.50 6.60
CA ILE A 8 -1.57 -15.45 5.91
C ILE A 8 -0.17 -15.32 6.50
N GLU A 9 0.00 -15.42 7.82
CA GLU A 9 1.32 -15.41 8.48
C GLU A 9 2.27 -16.50 7.93
N LYS A 10 1.72 -17.64 7.49
CA LYS A 10 2.51 -18.71 6.86
C LYS A 10 3.04 -18.36 5.47
N LEU A 11 2.62 -17.24 4.88
CA LEU A 11 3.16 -16.73 3.62
C LEU A 11 4.46 -15.95 3.81
N THR A 12 4.95 -15.83 5.05
CA THR A 12 6.27 -15.27 5.34
C THR A 12 7.35 -16.10 4.65
N TYR A 13 8.23 -15.42 3.92
CA TYR A 13 9.40 -16.05 3.32
C TYR A 13 10.66 -15.66 4.09
N GLN A 14 11.33 -16.65 4.64
CA GLN A 14 12.59 -16.49 5.36
C GLN A 14 13.61 -17.52 4.90
N GLU A 15 14.90 -17.17 4.99
CA GLU A 15 16.01 -18.03 4.64
C GLU A 15 17.19 -17.69 5.57
N GLU A 16 17.87 -18.71 6.12
CA GLU A 16 19.02 -18.55 7.02
C GLU A 16 18.75 -17.58 8.21
N GLY A 17 17.51 -17.58 8.71
CA GLY A 17 17.10 -16.74 9.83
C GLY A 17 16.76 -15.30 9.48
N PHE A 18 16.91 -14.89 8.21
CA PHE A 18 16.50 -13.56 7.74
C PHE A 18 15.14 -13.62 7.02
N VAL A 19 14.24 -12.72 7.38
CA VAL A 19 12.94 -12.56 6.71
C VAL A 19 13.10 -11.67 5.49
N TYR A 20 12.69 -12.15 4.31
CA TYR A 20 12.73 -11.42 3.04
C TYR A 20 11.37 -10.88 2.62
N MET A 21 10.30 -11.54 3.06
CA MET A 21 8.92 -11.11 2.81
C MET A 21 8.07 -11.40 4.02
N LYS A 22 7.17 -10.49 4.34
CA LYS A 22 6.21 -10.63 5.42
C LYS A 22 4.83 -10.13 4.98
N PRO A 23 3.76 -10.91 5.20
CA PRO A 23 2.41 -10.41 5.01
C PRO A 23 2.08 -9.34 6.04
N CYS A 24 1.28 -8.37 5.63
CA CYS A 24 0.86 -7.26 6.46
C CYS A 24 -0.51 -6.73 6.01
N LEU A 25 -1.08 -5.84 6.79
CA LEU A 25 -2.09 -4.89 6.34
C LEU A 25 -1.38 -3.61 5.92
N GLU A 26 -1.81 -3.03 4.81
CA GLU A 26 -1.20 -1.83 4.25
C GLU A 26 -2.27 -0.78 3.95
N ILE A 27 -1.95 0.49 4.20
CA ILE A 27 -2.65 1.65 3.63
C ILE A 27 -1.58 2.50 2.94
N THR A 28 -1.71 2.70 1.63
CA THR A 28 -0.77 3.50 0.84
C THR A 28 -1.54 4.49 -0.02
N LEU A 29 -1.18 5.77 0.07
CA LEU A 29 -1.71 6.85 -0.76
C LEU A 29 -0.61 7.42 -1.64
N TYR A 30 -0.93 7.63 -2.92
CA TYR A 30 -0.01 8.11 -3.95
C TYR A 30 -0.47 9.45 -4.48
N TRP A 31 0.49 10.30 -4.89
CA TRP A 31 0.18 11.59 -5.49
C TRP A 31 1.18 12.00 -6.56
N SER A 32 0.72 12.86 -7.46
CA SER A 32 1.50 13.70 -8.35
C SER A 32 1.63 15.12 -7.78
N GLY A 33 2.61 15.89 -8.26
CA GLY A 33 2.88 17.25 -7.78
C GLY A 33 3.85 17.31 -6.60
N SER A 34 3.95 18.50 -6.01
CA SER A 34 4.92 18.78 -4.96
C SER A 34 4.53 18.15 -3.61
N VAL A 35 5.53 17.63 -2.91
CA VAL A 35 5.37 17.15 -1.52
C VAL A 35 5.02 18.32 -0.57
N PHE A 36 5.46 19.55 -0.89
CA PHE A 36 5.20 20.74 -0.07
C PHE A 36 3.73 21.16 -0.08
N ASP A 37 3.02 20.94 -1.19
CA ASP A 37 1.58 21.25 -1.28
C ASP A 37 0.75 20.36 -0.33
N ARG A 38 1.36 19.30 0.19
CA ARG A 38 0.76 18.30 1.09
C ARG A 38 1.49 18.16 2.43
N SER A 39 2.42 19.05 2.73
CA SER A 39 3.27 18.93 3.93
C SER A 39 2.46 18.81 5.23
N ASP A 40 1.42 19.63 5.40
CA ASP A 40 0.56 19.59 6.59
C ASP A 40 -0.27 18.30 6.65
N ASP A 41 -0.76 17.82 5.50
CA ASP A 41 -1.50 16.56 5.38
C ASP A 41 -0.59 15.38 5.77
N ILE A 42 0.64 15.36 5.23
CA ILE A 42 1.64 14.34 5.50
C ILE A 42 2.05 14.35 6.98
N LEU A 43 2.20 15.53 7.59
CA LEU A 43 2.51 15.65 9.02
C LEU A 43 1.37 15.15 9.90
N ARG A 44 0.11 15.37 9.51
CA ARG A 44 -1.05 14.81 10.23
C ARG A 44 -1.09 13.29 10.11
N PHE A 45 -0.91 12.75 8.90
CA PHE A 45 -0.81 11.32 8.65
C PHE A 45 0.35 10.71 9.46
N TYR A 46 1.52 11.34 9.46
CA TYR A 46 2.68 10.90 10.23
C TYR A 46 2.39 10.77 11.73
N ARG A 47 1.76 11.79 12.34
CA ARG A 47 1.36 11.74 13.76
C ARG A 47 0.38 10.61 14.02
N GLN A 48 -0.65 10.45 13.19
CA GLN A 48 -1.59 9.34 13.29
C GLN A 48 -0.88 7.98 13.21
N CYS A 49 0.12 7.83 12.32
CA CYS A 49 0.92 6.59 12.26
C CYS A 49 1.72 6.37 13.54
N LEU A 50 2.35 7.41 14.09
CA LEU A 50 3.11 7.31 15.34
C LEU A 50 2.21 6.92 16.53
N ASP A 51 0.98 7.40 16.58
CA ASP A 51 0.00 7.02 17.61
C ASP A 51 -0.33 5.52 17.54
N VAL A 52 -0.33 4.93 16.33
CA VAL A 52 -0.69 3.52 16.11
C VAL A 52 0.51 2.58 16.24
N VAL A 53 1.68 2.95 15.68
CA VAL A 53 2.84 2.05 15.58
C VAL A 53 4.11 2.58 16.26
N GLY A 54 4.13 3.82 16.72
CA GLY A 54 5.36 4.50 17.20
C GLY A 54 6.08 3.76 18.32
N GLY A 55 5.35 3.18 19.26
CA GLY A 55 5.92 2.42 20.38
C GLY A 55 6.63 1.11 19.99
N SER A 56 6.48 0.65 18.74
CA SER A 56 7.09 -0.58 18.23
C SER A 56 8.20 -0.35 17.22
N LEU A 57 8.46 0.89 16.83
CA LEU A 57 9.48 1.23 15.84
C LEU A 57 10.89 1.12 16.44
N GLY A 58 11.80 0.44 15.74
CA GLY A 58 13.18 0.22 16.18
C GLY A 58 14.25 0.74 15.22
N TYR A 59 13.89 0.93 13.96
CA TYR A 59 14.84 1.31 12.91
C TYR A 59 14.30 2.44 12.04
N PHE A 60 15.22 3.16 11.38
CA PHE A 60 14.89 4.18 10.40
C PHE A 60 15.86 4.18 9.22
N ARG A 61 15.42 4.67 8.07
CA ARG A 61 16.23 4.92 6.88
C ARG A 61 15.80 6.20 6.18
N THR A 62 16.79 6.96 5.69
CA THR A 62 16.60 8.13 4.83
C THR A 62 17.30 7.92 3.49
N GLU A 63 17.12 8.85 2.55
CA GLU A 63 17.68 8.79 1.20
C GLU A 63 19.22 8.70 1.15
N THR A 64 19.91 9.17 2.18
CA THR A 64 21.38 9.13 2.26
C THR A 64 21.94 7.85 2.87
N MET A 65 21.06 6.94 3.30
CA MET A 65 21.45 5.70 3.99
C MET A 65 21.33 4.50 3.06
N THR A 66 22.34 3.65 3.03
CA THR A 66 22.34 2.37 2.31
C THR A 66 21.65 1.25 3.10
N ARG A 67 21.59 1.38 4.44
CA ARG A 67 20.94 0.44 5.37
C ARG A 67 20.18 1.18 6.46
N SER A 68 19.17 0.53 7.00
CA SER A 68 18.45 1.01 8.18
C SER A 68 19.36 1.10 9.40
N ARG A 69 19.13 2.07 10.28
CA ARG A 69 19.87 2.30 11.53
C ARG A 69 18.91 2.26 12.71
N PRO A 70 19.41 1.95 13.93
CA PRO A 70 18.59 2.02 15.12
C PRO A 70 17.95 3.41 15.30
N LEU A 71 16.67 3.41 15.64
CA LEU A 71 15.89 4.61 15.86
C LEU A 71 16.43 5.39 17.07
N LYS A 72 16.57 6.71 16.93
CA LYS A 72 16.92 7.63 18.01
C LYS A 72 15.73 8.55 18.28
N LYS A 73 15.68 9.13 19.47
CA LYS A 73 14.57 10.01 19.89
C LYS A 73 14.35 11.17 18.92
N ASP A 74 15.41 11.83 18.50
CA ASP A 74 15.42 12.96 17.56
C ASP A 74 15.10 12.56 16.10
N THR A 75 15.15 11.27 15.79
CA THR A 75 14.76 10.78 14.44
C THR A 75 13.29 11.03 14.13
N LEU A 76 12.42 10.99 15.14
CA LEU A 76 10.98 11.24 14.96
C LEU A 76 10.67 12.70 14.63
N ASP A 77 11.60 13.61 14.89
CA ASP A 77 11.49 15.03 14.56
C ASP A 77 12.00 15.36 13.14
N LEU A 78 12.61 14.42 12.42
CA LEU A 78 13.18 14.65 11.09
C LEU A 78 12.12 15.15 10.10
N LEU A 79 10.97 14.51 10.02
CA LEU A 79 9.93 14.89 9.07
C LEU A 79 9.32 16.26 9.40
N PRO A 80 8.93 16.58 10.65
CA PRO A 80 8.57 17.93 11.06
C PRO A 80 9.65 18.97 10.76
N PHE A 81 10.93 18.63 10.96
CA PHE A 81 12.06 19.54 10.67
C PHE A 81 12.18 19.84 9.17
N TRP A 82 12.05 18.81 8.31
CA TRP A 82 12.15 18.97 6.85
C TRP A 82 11.08 19.91 6.27
N PHE A 83 9.88 19.92 6.86
CA PHE A 83 8.77 20.74 6.36
C PHE A 83 8.66 22.14 7.02
N ARG A 84 9.42 22.43 8.09
CA ARG A 84 9.39 23.73 8.78
C ARG A 84 10.15 24.84 8.07
N GLY A 85 11.02 24.55 7.13
CA GLY A 85 11.95 25.52 6.56
C GLY A 85 11.93 25.61 5.04
N THR A 86 11.90 26.83 4.51
CA THR A 86 12.10 27.09 3.08
C THR A 86 13.52 26.77 2.59
N LYS A 87 14.48 26.56 3.50
CA LYS A 87 15.91 26.35 3.19
C LYS A 87 16.32 24.90 2.97
N SER A 88 15.50 23.90 3.31
CA SER A 88 15.87 22.49 3.13
C SER A 88 15.14 21.84 1.95
N ARG A 89 15.05 22.53 0.82
CA ARG A 89 14.55 21.89 -0.40
C ARG A 89 15.50 20.77 -0.79
N ARG A 90 15.05 19.54 -0.57
CA ARG A 90 15.71 18.32 -0.99
C ARG A 90 15.06 17.87 -2.29
N ASP A 91 15.81 17.24 -3.16
CA ASP A 91 15.25 16.58 -4.35
C ASP A 91 14.51 15.31 -3.98
N ILE A 92 14.86 14.68 -2.86
CA ILE A 92 14.26 13.44 -2.38
C ILE A 92 13.91 13.59 -0.90
N TYR A 93 12.68 13.26 -0.55
CA TYR A 93 12.19 13.10 0.81
C TYR A 93 11.92 11.63 1.05
N MET A 94 12.77 10.96 1.81
CA MET A 94 12.62 9.56 2.16
C MET A 94 12.82 9.39 3.67
N LEU A 95 11.76 8.95 4.33
CA LEU A 95 11.80 8.50 5.72
C LEU A 95 11.05 7.19 5.85
N PHE A 96 11.76 6.13 6.21
CA PHE A 96 11.19 4.84 6.58
C PHE A 96 11.44 4.61 8.06
N LEU A 97 10.39 4.27 8.79
CA LEU A 97 10.42 3.88 10.19
C LEU A 97 9.85 2.48 10.29
N GLU A 98 10.59 1.55 10.88
CA GLU A 98 10.32 0.12 10.81
C GLU A 98 10.50 -0.56 12.16
N SER A 99 9.70 -1.61 12.41
CA SER A 99 9.74 -2.41 13.65
C SER A 99 10.50 -3.75 13.50
N GLY A 100 11.24 -3.93 12.41
CA GLY A 100 11.97 -5.19 12.14
C GLY A 100 12.85 -5.65 13.31
N SER A 101 13.15 -6.94 13.39
CA SER A 101 14.07 -7.51 14.39
C SER A 101 15.53 -7.26 14.04
N ALA A 102 15.81 -6.98 12.77
CA ALA A 102 17.13 -6.62 12.25
C ALA A 102 17.03 -5.45 11.25
N PRO A 103 18.13 -4.72 10.99
CA PRO A 103 18.17 -3.70 9.94
C PRO A 103 17.76 -4.27 8.58
N ASP A 104 16.92 -3.54 7.84
CA ASP A 104 16.44 -3.88 6.49
C ASP A 104 15.51 -5.11 6.42
N GLU A 105 15.16 -5.73 7.54
CA GLU A 105 14.20 -6.82 7.57
C GLU A 105 12.78 -6.27 7.37
N PRO A 106 11.97 -6.86 6.46
CA PRO A 106 10.59 -6.44 6.26
C PRO A 106 9.77 -6.47 7.55
N SER A 107 9.25 -5.33 7.89
CA SER A 107 8.51 -5.07 9.13
C SER A 107 7.02 -5.31 8.92
N ASP A 108 6.30 -5.70 9.98
CA ASP A 108 4.84 -5.73 10.03
C ASP A 108 4.24 -4.46 10.66
N ARG A 109 5.08 -3.52 11.09
CA ARG A 109 4.68 -2.18 11.54
C ARG A 109 5.67 -1.18 10.98
N ALA A 110 5.18 -0.27 10.16
CA ALA A 110 6.05 0.75 9.57
C ALA A 110 5.26 1.99 9.16
N PHE A 111 5.97 3.11 9.15
CA PHE A 111 5.62 4.31 8.40
C PHE A 111 6.63 4.48 7.28
N ALA A 112 6.16 4.86 6.10
CA ALA A 112 7.05 5.27 5.01
C ALA A 112 6.54 6.52 4.31
N LEU A 113 7.46 7.43 4.04
CA LEU A 113 7.34 8.54 3.09
C LEU A 113 8.41 8.37 2.04
N ASN A 114 8.06 8.47 0.77
CA ASN A 114 9.01 8.68 -0.31
C ASN A 114 8.42 9.66 -1.32
N ALA A 115 9.07 10.79 -1.49
CA ALA A 115 8.70 11.79 -2.47
C ALA A 115 9.94 12.24 -3.25
N ILE A 116 9.78 12.36 -4.56
CA ILE A 116 10.73 12.93 -5.50
C ILE A 116 10.03 14.09 -6.23
N PRO A 117 10.72 14.92 -7.01
CA PRO A 117 10.06 15.98 -7.77
C PRO A 117 8.87 15.44 -8.57
N GLY A 118 7.70 16.01 -8.33
CA GLY A 118 6.48 15.71 -9.04
C GLY A 118 5.71 14.45 -8.65
N LYS A 119 6.15 13.65 -7.67
CA LYS A 119 5.40 12.46 -7.22
C LYS A 119 5.87 11.90 -5.88
N GLY A 120 4.98 11.22 -5.20
CA GLY A 120 5.32 10.57 -3.94
C GLY A 120 4.25 9.59 -3.43
N TYR A 121 4.54 9.02 -2.27
CA TYR A 121 3.59 8.22 -1.51
C TYR A 121 3.84 8.33 -0.01
N VAL A 122 2.79 8.10 0.76
CA VAL A 122 2.84 7.76 2.17
C VAL A 122 2.27 6.37 2.38
N ARG A 123 2.81 5.64 3.35
CA ARG A 123 2.45 4.24 3.62
C ARG A 123 2.42 3.98 5.11
N LEU A 124 1.38 3.30 5.57
CA LEU A 124 1.28 2.69 6.89
C LEU A 124 1.21 1.17 6.72
N ILE A 125 2.02 0.46 7.48
CA ILE A 125 2.00 -1.01 7.59
C ILE A 125 1.58 -1.38 9.00
N LEU A 126 0.66 -2.34 9.10
CA LEU A 126 0.14 -2.91 10.34
C LEU A 126 0.24 -4.44 10.29
N PRO A 127 0.39 -5.11 11.45
CA PRO A 127 0.37 -6.56 11.50
C PRO A 127 -1.00 -7.09 11.08
N THR A 128 -1.04 -8.27 10.50
CA THR A 128 -2.31 -8.91 10.10
C THR A 128 -3.25 -9.12 11.29
N SER A 129 -2.69 -9.30 12.49
CA SER A 129 -3.44 -9.40 13.75
C SER A 129 -4.19 -8.11 14.16
N PHE A 130 -3.92 -6.97 13.51
CA PHE A 130 -4.64 -5.72 13.80
C PHE A 130 -6.16 -5.83 13.57
N ILE A 131 -6.59 -6.78 12.75
CA ILE A 131 -8.01 -7.04 12.46
C ILE A 131 -8.53 -8.34 13.09
N SER A 132 -7.77 -8.98 13.99
CA SER A 132 -8.14 -10.29 14.56
C SER A 132 -9.43 -10.28 15.35
N GLU A 133 -9.74 -9.22 16.06
CA GLU A 133 -10.99 -9.07 16.80
C GLU A 133 -12.08 -8.39 15.96
N SER A 134 -11.71 -7.37 15.21
CA SER A 134 -12.62 -6.59 14.37
C SER A 134 -11.87 -5.87 13.25
N VAL A 135 -12.50 -5.77 12.09
CA VAL A 135 -11.97 -4.95 10.98
C VAL A 135 -12.29 -3.47 11.13
N ALA A 136 -13.26 -3.12 11.98
CA ALA A 136 -13.74 -1.74 12.10
C ALA A 136 -12.62 -0.74 12.44
N PRO A 137 -11.69 -1.01 13.39
CA PRO A 137 -10.59 -0.11 13.68
C PRO A 137 -9.69 0.18 12.46
N TYR A 138 -9.47 -0.81 11.60
CA TYR A 138 -8.68 -0.62 10.39
C TYR A 138 -9.43 0.19 9.33
N VAL A 139 -10.71 -0.08 9.12
CA VAL A 139 -11.55 0.69 8.19
C VAL A 139 -11.67 2.15 8.65
N ASP A 140 -11.89 2.38 9.95
CA ASP A 140 -11.98 3.74 10.51
C ASP A 140 -10.64 4.48 10.39
N LEU A 141 -9.52 3.81 10.63
CA LEU A 141 -8.19 4.36 10.42
C LEU A 141 -7.98 4.74 8.95
N ALA A 142 -8.33 3.86 8.01
CA ALA A 142 -8.23 4.11 6.57
C ALA A 142 -9.12 5.30 6.12
N ARG A 143 -10.34 5.40 6.64
CA ARG A 143 -11.24 6.54 6.41
C ARG A 143 -10.63 7.85 6.93
N ASN A 144 -10.14 7.85 8.16
CA ASN A 144 -9.50 9.03 8.76
C ASN A 144 -8.29 9.48 7.92
N ILE A 145 -7.46 8.54 7.46
CA ILE A 145 -6.33 8.82 6.58
C ILE A 145 -6.81 9.42 5.25
N GLY A 146 -7.85 8.86 4.64
CA GLY A 146 -8.47 9.40 3.41
C GLY A 146 -9.06 10.81 3.57
N GLN A 147 -9.47 11.18 4.79
CA GLN A 147 -9.92 12.54 5.12
C GLN A 147 -8.75 13.51 5.38
N MET A 148 -7.56 13.02 5.71
CA MET A 148 -6.41 13.86 6.03
C MET A 148 -5.59 14.24 4.81
N VAL A 149 -5.29 13.25 3.94
CA VAL A 149 -4.29 13.38 2.88
C VAL A 149 -4.97 13.54 1.54
N SER A 150 -4.56 14.54 0.77
CA SER A 150 -4.94 14.66 -0.65
C SER A 150 -4.07 13.73 -1.49
N TYR A 151 -4.70 12.90 -2.32
CA TYR A 151 -4.06 11.84 -3.12
C TYR A 151 -4.63 11.80 -4.54
N ASP A 152 -3.90 11.18 -5.44
CA ASP A 152 -4.42 10.83 -6.77
C ASP A 152 -5.15 9.48 -6.69
N PHE A 153 -4.53 8.48 -6.05
CA PHE A 153 -5.17 7.22 -5.73
C PHE A 153 -4.52 6.58 -4.50
N GLY A 154 -5.13 5.52 -4.00
CA GLY A 154 -4.56 4.73 -2.90
C GLY A 154 -5.17 3.35 -2.80
N GLN A 155 -4.61 2.56 -1.91
CA GLN A 155 -5.06 1.20 -1.66
C GLN A 155 -4.87 0.80 -0.21
N GLY A 156 -5.67 -0.17 0.25
CA GLY A 156 -5.55 -0.78 1.56
C GLY A 156 -6.06 -2.21 1.58
N GLY A 157 -5.50 -3.03 2.47
CA GLY A 157 -5.85 -4.43 2.63
C GLY A 157 -4.63 -5.30 2.91
N PHE A 158 -4.76 -6.61 2.70
CA PHE A 158 -3.64 -7.53 2.82
C PHE A 158 -2.61 -7.30 1.71
N ALA A 159 -1.35 -7.19 2.10
CA ALA A 159 -0.22 -6.96 1.22
C ALA A 159 1.01 -7.77 1.63
N ILE A 160 1.97 -7.87 0.73
CA ILE A 160 3.31 -8.37 1.02
C ILE A 160 4.25 -7.18 1.19
N ASN A 161 4.82 -7.04 2.39
CA ASN A 161 6.00 -6.21 2.61
C ASN A 161 7.27 -7.03 2.36
N TRP A 162 8.23 -6.47 1.63
CA TRP A 162 9.45 -7.18 1.25
C TRP A 162 10.64 -6.24 1.14
N ASP A 163 11.85 -6.79 1.33
CA ASP A 163 13.10 -6.06 1.19
C ASP A 163 13.43 -5.84 -0.30
N HIS A 164 13.43 -4.58 -0.72
CA HIS A 164 13.71 -4.18 -2.10
C HIS A 164 15.19 -4.27 -2.52
N PRO A 165 16.17 -3.97 -1.66
CA PRO A 165 17.58 -3.96 -2.03
C PRO A 165 18.33 -5.28 -1.82
N GLY A 166 17.67 -6.32 -1.30
CA GLY A 166 18.32 -7.55 -0.83
C GLY A 166 19.04 -8.37 -1.89
N ASN A 167 20.06 -9.11 -1.45
CA ASN A 167 20.88 -10.03 -2.27
C ASN A 167 20.05 -11.18 -2.88
N ASN A 168 18.88 -11.50 -2.32
CA ASN A 168 17.98 -12.57 -2.74
C ASN A 168 16.82 -12.10 -3.61
N LYS A 169 16.92 -10.93 -4.22
CA LYS A 169 15.86 -10.32 -5.03
C LYS A 169 15.21 -11.29 -6.03
N ARG A 170 15.99 -12.12 -6.72
CA ARG A 170 15.45 -13.09 -7.69
C ARG A 170 14.55 -14.13 -7.02
N ARG A 171 14.91 -14.64 -5.86
CA ARG A 171 14.10 -15.61 -5.10
C ARG A 171 12.81 -14.97 -4.61
N VAL A 172 12.92 -13.77 -4.03
CA VAL A 172 11.76 -12.98 -3.57
C VAL A 172 10.78 -12.74 -4.71
N LEU A 173 11.23 -12.25 -5.87
CA LEU A 173 10.37 -11.98 -7.02
C LEU A 173 9.70 -13.25 -7.57
N ARG A 174 10.37 -14.41 -7.50
CA ARG A 174 9.78 -15.70 -7.87
C ARG A 174 8.68 -16.15 -6.89
N VAL A 175 8.93 -16.00 -5.59
CA VAL A 175 7.92 -16.30 -4.56
C VAL A 175 6.75 -15.35 -4.69
N MET A 176 6.96 -14.04 -4.87
CA MET A 176 5.92 -13.06 -5.14
C MET A 176 5.06 -13.44 -6.34
N ASN A 177 5.69 -13.85 -7.46
CA ASN A 177 4.96 -14.30 -8.65
C ASN A 177 4.06 -15.52 -8.33
N SER A 178 4.55 -16.46 -7.54
CA SER A 178 3.77 -17.63 -7.13
C SER A 178 2.60 -17.26 -6.23
N LEU A 179 2.80 -16.35 -5.28
CA LEU A 179 1.75 -15.83 -4.40
C LEU A 179 0.71 -15.02 -5.17
N ALA A 180 1.14 -14.14 -6.07
CA ALA A 180 0.28 -13.32 -6.92
C ALA A 180 -0.67 -14.17 -7.79
N ASN A 181 -0.15 -15.25 -8.37
CA ASN A 181 -0.96 -16.16 -9.20
C ASN A 181 -1.94 -17.00 -8.38
N ARG A 182 -1.64 -17.27 -7.12
CA ARG A 182 -2.48 -18.10 -6.27
C ARG A 182 -3.49 -17.32 -5.44
N TYR A 183 -3.09 -16.17 -4.91
CA TYR A 183 -3.88 -15.37 -3.96
C TYR A 183 -4.19 -13.99 -4.55
N PRO A 184 -5.22 -13.89 -5.41
CA PRO A 184 -5.48 -12.66 -6.16
C PRO A 184 -5.84 -11.44 -5.29
N GLY A 185 -6.38 -11.63 -4.08
CA GLY A 185 -6.70 -10.54 -3.16
C GLY A 185 -5.50 -10.04 -2.33
N LEU A 186 -4.33 -10.70 -2.45
CA LEU A 186 -3.11 -10.28 -1.77
C LEU A 186 -2.36 -9.26 -2.64
N ASP A 187 -2.12 -8.06 -2.13
CA ASP A 187 -1.38 -7.05 -2.88
C ASP A 187 0.13 -7.32 -2.90
N MET A 188 0.71 -7.30 -4.08
CA MET A 188 2.16 -7.30 -4.28
C MET A 188 2.64 -5.86 -4.23
N SER A 189 2.91 -5.36 -3.02
CA SER A 189 3.21 -3.97 -2.79
C SER A 189 4.59 -3.59 -3.35
N HIS A 190 4.62 -2.56 -4.19
CA HIS A 190 5.85 -1.97 -4.71
C HIS A 190 5.70 -0.44 -4.83
N PRO A 191 5.63 0.30 -3.70
CA PRO A 191 5.31 1.72 -3.72
C PRO A 191 6.30 2.56 -4.53
N PHE A 192 7.58 2.18 -4.56
CA PHE A 192 8.60 2.85 -5.38
C PHE A 192 8.26 2.87 -6.87
N CYS A 193 7.74 1.77 -7.41
CA CYS A 193 7.30 1.69 -8.80
C CYS A 193 5.91 2.31 -8.98
N THR A 194 5.00 2.05 -8.05
CA THR A 194 3.61 2.46 -8.15
C THR A 194 3.43 3.98 -8.13
N LYS A 195 4.27 4.75 -7.43
CA LYS A 195 4.18 6.22 -7.45
C LYS A 195 4.34 6.84 -8.84
N TYR A 196 4.95 6.13 -9.81
CA TYR A 196 5.14 6.64 -11.17
C TYR A 196 3.87 6.64 -12.02
N ILE A 197 2.80 6.01 -11.55
CA ILE A 197 1.51 6.02 -12.23
C ILE A 197 0.49 6.99 -11.61
N ALA A 198 0.83 7.72 -10.55
CA ALA A 198 -0.11 8.53 -9.79
C ALA A 198 -0.97 9.47 -10.66
N SER A 199 -0.37 10.13 -11.67
CA SER A 199 -1.10 11.00 -12.60
C SER A 199 -1.75 10.28 -13.80
N LYS A 200 -1.65 8.94 -13.87
CA LYS A 200 -2.08 8.16 -15.05
C LYS A 200 -3.30 7.28 -14.78
N GLY A 201 -3.71 7.16 -13.54
CA GLY A 201 -4.80 6.31 -13.08
C GLY A 201 -4.42 5.47 -11.87
N ILE A 202 -5.25 4.51 -11.51
CA ILE A 202 -5.05 3.64 -10.35
C ILE A 202 -4.20 2.41 -10.70
N LYS A 203 -3.64 1.77 -9.68
CA LYS A 203 -2.90 0.50 -9.82
C LYS A 203 -3.84 -0.64 -10.21
N CYS A 204 -4.82 -0.93 -9.37
CA CYS A 204 -5.86 -1.95 -9.54
C CYS A 204 -6.87 -1.84 -8.40
N ALA A 205 -8.00 -2.58 -8.49
CA ALA A 205 -8.88 -2.75 -7.35
C ALA A 205 -8.20 -3.53 -6.22
N ASN A 206 -8.50 -3.14 -4.98
CA ASN A 206 -8.08 -3.82 -3.76
C ASN A 206 -9.27 -3.84 -2.78
N TRP A 207 -9.12 -4.44 -1.59
CA TRP A 207 -10.18 -4.39 -0.57
C TRP A 207 -10.62 -2.97 -0.26
N LEU A 208 -9.65 -2.08 0.00
CA LEU A 208 -9.89 -0.64 0.04
C LEU A 208 -9.20 -0.01 -1.17
N THR A 209 -9.96 0.73 -1.98
CA THR A 209 -9.45 1.49 -3.13
C THR A 209 -9.83 2.94 -2.97
N PHE A 210 -8.83 3.83 -2.95
CA PHE A 210 -9.03 5.27 -2.85
C PHE A 210 -8.99 5.88 -4.26
N LEU A 211 -10.02 6.65 -4.59
CA LEU A 211 -10.16 7.38 -5.85
C LEU A 211 -10.27 8.87 -5.56
N ASN A 212 -9.59 9.69 -6.34
CA ASN A 212 -9.79 11.13 -6.31
C ASN A 212 -11.08 11.54 -7.08
N THR A 213 -11.45 12.81 -7.01
CA THR A 213 -12.63 13.35 -7.68
C THR A 213 -12.56 13.18 -9.19
N ASP A 214 -11.40 13.44 -9.81
CA ASP A 214 -11.22 13.34 -11.26
C ASP A 214 -11.44 11.90 -11.76
N ASP A 215 -10.95 10.90 -11.03
CA ASP A 215 -11.20 9.48 -11.35
C ASP A 215 -12.68 9.12 -11.16
N CYS A 216 -13.35 9.65 -10.13
CA CYS A 216 -14.79 9.49 -9.98
C CYS A 216 -15.55 10.08 -11.16
N ASP A 217 -15.16 11.26 -11.64
CA ASP A 217 -15.80 11.94 -12.79
C ASP A 217 -15.59 11.16 -14.09
N ARG A 218 -14.40 10.60 -14.31
CA ARG A 218 -14.10 9.67 -15.43
C ARG A 218 -14.99 8.43 -15.44
N LEU A 219 -15.48 8.00 -14.27
CA LEU A 219 -16.40 6.86 -14.11
C LEU A 219 -17.89 7.27 -14.20
N GLY A 220 -18.18 8.53 -14.52
CA GLY A 220 -19.55 9.07 -14.65
C GLY A 220 -20.04 9.82 -13.42
N GLY A 221 -19.14 10.15 -12.51
CA GLY A 221 -19.41 10.87 -11.27
C GLY A 221 -19.84 9.98 -10.11
N LEU A 222 -19.73 10.50 -8.89
CA LEU A 222 -20.03 9.76 -7.67
C LEU A 222 -21.47 9.19 -7.61
N PRO A 223 -22.53 9.90 -8.05
CA PRO A 223 -23.88 9.33 -8.06
C PRO A 223 -24.03 8.12 -8.99
N ALA A 224 -23.35 8.13 -10.16
CA ALA A 224 -23.35 7.00 -11.08
C ALA A 224 -22.56 5.83 -10.50
N LEU A 225 -21.38 6.10 -9.91
CA LEU A 225 -20.54 5.10 -9.28
C LEU A 225 -21.28 4.37 -8.14
N ARG A 226 -22.01 5.11 -7.27
CA ARG A 226 -22.81 4.51 -6.18
C ARG A 226 -23.92 3.57 -6.68
N LYS A 227 -24.45 3.80 -7.89
CA LYS A 227 -25.49 2.94 -8.48
C LYS A 227 -24.96 1.65 -9.09
N LYS A 228 -23.66 1.58 -9.39
CA LYS A 228 -23.02 0.42 -10.01
C LYS A 228 -22.78 -0.74 -9.04
N PHE A 229 -22.74 -0.44 -7.75
CA PHE A 229 -22.43 -1.40 -6.70
C PHE A 229 -23.68 -1.82 -5.93
N ASP A 230 -23.73 -3.07 -5.54
CA ASP A 230 -24.72 -3.60 -4.62
C ASP A 230 -24.34 -3.29 -3.15
N LYS A 231 -25.12 -3.79 -2.20
CA LYS A 231 -24.95 -3.56 -0.77
C LYS A 231 -23.66 -4.15 -0.19
N SER A 232 -22.97 -5.00 -0.93
CA SER A 232 -21.71 -5.62 -0.47
C SER A 232 -20.52 -4.67 -0.59
N VAL A 233 -20.63 -3.63 -1.43
CA VAL A 233 -19.61 -2.60 -1.60
C VAL A 233 -20.02 -1.33 -0.87
N VAL A 234 -19.16 -0.82 -0.02
CA VAL A 234 -19.40 0.44 0.71
C VAL A 234 -18.52 1.55 0.13
N ILE A 235 -19.10 2.70 -0.12
CA ILE A 235 -18.37 3.89 -0.56
C ILE A 235 -18.39 4.92 0.58
N HIS A 236 -17.19 5.21 1.10
CA HIS A 236 -16.94 6.20 2.12
C HIS A 236 -16.43 7.49 1.47
N ASP A 237 -16.95 8.64 1.92
CA ASP A 237 -16.43 9.94 1.47
C ASP A 237 -15.02 10.18 2.00
N ALA A 238 -14.17 10.82 1.21
CA ALA A 238 -12.80 11.20 1.53
C ALA A 238 -12.54 12.68 1.21
N LYS A 239 -11.35 13.20 1.56
CA LYS A 239 -11.01 14.64 1.43
C LYS A 239 -11.15 15.16 -0.01
N ASN A 240 -10.70 14.38 -0.98
CA ASN A 240 -10.70 14.75 -2.40
C ASN A 240 -11.22 13.61 -3.29
N GLY A 241 -12.23 12.88 -2.82
CA GLY A 241 -12.81 11.76 -3.54
C GLY A 241 -13.50 10.75 -2.62
N VAL A 242 -13.24 9.47 -2.81
CA VAL A 242 -13.87 8.38 -2.04
C VAL A 242 -12.91 7.25 -1.71
N MET A 243 -13.26 6.44 -0.71
CA MET A 243 -12.69 5.13 -0.45
C MET A 243 -13.76 4.07 -0.71
N ILE A 244 -13.52 3.18 -1.65
CA ILE A 244 -14.38 2.03 -1.98
C ILE A 244 -13.90 0.84 -1.15
N GLN A 245 -14.81 0.21 -0.40
CA GLN A 245 -14.57 -0.99 0.39
C GLN A 245 -15.25 -2.18 -0.30
N ALA A 246 -14.47 -3.12 -0.83
CA ALA A 246 -14.92 -4.31 -1.53
C ALA A 246 -15.23 -5.45 -0.55
N GLY A 247 -16.40 -5.37 0.06
CA GLY A 247 -16.86 -6.35 1.04
C GLY A 247 -16.52 -6.03 2.50
N PRO A 248 -17.15 -6.74 3.44
CA PRO A 248 -17.03 -6.46 4.88
C PRO A 248 -15.66 -6.84 5.46
N LEU A 249 -14.96 -7.79 4.85
CA LEU A 249 -13.68 -8.32 5.30
C LEU A 249 -12.66 -8.31 4.16
N PRO A 250 -11.36 -8.14 4.45
CA PRO A 250 -10.33 -8.37 3.45
C PRO A 250 -10.19 -9.87 3.18
N GLU A 251 -10.12 -10.22 1.90
CA GLU A 251 -9.98 -11.60 1.45
C GLU A 251 -8.78 -11.73 0.50
N ILE A 252 -8.08 -12.86 0.54
CA ILE A 252 -6.97 -13.12 -0.38
C ILE A 252 -7.35 -14.03 -1.56
N GLY A 253 -8.49 -14.78 -1.45
CA GLY A 253 -8.84 -15.82 -2.38
C GLY A 253 -7.88 -17.01 -2.34
N ASP A 254 -8.11 -18.02 -3.16
CA ASP A 254 -7.15 -19.12 -3.44
C ASP A 254 -7.57 -19.80 -4.74
N VAL A 255 -6.87 -19.51 -5.83
CA VAL A 255 -7.16 -20.07 -7.18
C VAL A 255 -7.12 -21.59 -7.16
N ASN A 256 -6.17 -22.20 -6.45
CA ASN A 256 -6.03 -23.66 -6.38
C ASN A 256 -7.18 -24.34 -5.63
N ARG A 257 -7.91 -23.61 -4.80
CA ARG A 257 -9.07 -24.08 -4.03
C ARG A 257 -10.40 -23.52 -4.55
N GLN A 258 -10.37 -22.84 -5.71
CA GLN A 258 -11.54 -22.21 -6.34
C GLN A 258 -12.26 -21.21 -5.40
N LYS A 259 -11.51 -20.57 -4.50
CA LYS A 259 -12.00 -19.47 -3.65
C LYS A 259 -11.93 -18.17 -4.42
N ASN A 260 -13.00 -17.86 -5.14
CA ASN A 260 -13.12 -16.65 -5.94
C ASN A 260 -13.42 -15.42 -5.05
N LEU A 261 -13.20 -14.23 -5.61
CA LEU A 261 -13.43 -12.94 -4.98
C LEU A 261 -14.45 -12.12 -5.77
N PRO A 262 -15.73 -12.49 -5.78
CA PRO A 262 -16.73 -11.87 -6.67
C PRO A 262 -16.91 -10.39 -6.44
N ILE A 263 -16.79 -9.90 -5.17
CA ILE A 263 -16.93 -8.48 -4.85
C ILE A 263 -15.72 -7.70 -5.39
N TYR A 264 -14.51 -8.27 -5.34
CA TYR A 264 -13.31 -7.62 -5.92
C TYR A 264 -13.42 -7.56 -7.45
N HIS A 265 -13.97 -8.58 -8.11
CA HIS A 265 -14.27 -8.56 -9.54
C HIS A 265 -15.32 -7.50 -9.89
N GLN A 266 -16.40 -7.39 -9.10
CA GLN A 266 -17.38 -6.34 -9.29
C GLN A 266 -16.72 -4.94 -9.25
N VAL A 267 -15.89 -4.68 -8.24
CA VAL A 267 -15.18 -3.41 -8.11
C VAL A 267 -14.17 -3.24 -9.23
N GLY A 268 -13.35 -4.25 -9.53
CA GLY A 268 -12.31 -4.20 -10.56
C GLY A 268 -12.86 -3.89 -11.94
N LYS A 269 -13.95 -4.55 -12.33
CA LYS A 269 -14.64 -4.30 -13.60
C LYS A 269 -15.08 -2.84 -13.76
N GLU A 270 -15.65 -2.25 -12.70
CA GLU A 270 -16.11 -0.86 -12.75
C GLU A 270 -14.93 0.12 -12.75
N LEU A 271 -13.78 -0.24 -12.17
CA LEU A 271 -12.57 0.58 -12.12
C LEU A 271 -11.62 0.35 -13.31
N ALA A 272 -11.83 -0.68 -14.12
CA ALA A 272 -10.98 -1.00 -15.27
C ALA A 272 -10.74 0.19 -16.22
N PRO A 273 -11.73 1.08 -16.52
CA PRO A 273 -11.51 2.22 -17.40
C PRO A 273 -10.48 3.26 -16.89
N ILE A 274 -10.20 3.28 -15.58
CA ILE A 274 -9.24 4.21 -14.98
C ILE A 274 -7.95 3.50 -14.52
N ARG A 275 -7.83 2.18 -14.72
CA ARG A 275 -6.61 1.45 -14.39
C ARG A 275 -5.46 1.84 -15.32
N CYS A 276 -4.30 2.15 -14.74
CA CYS A 276 -3.10 2.44 -15.51
C CYS A 276 -2.55 1.19 -16.18
N THR A 277 -2.35 1.22 -17.50
CA THR A 277 -1.78 0.12 -18.29
C THR A 277 -0.27 0.22 -18.47
N GLU A 278 0.35 1.28 -17.95
CA GLU A 278 1.80 1.55 -18.08
C GLU A 278 2.56 1.38 -16.75
N HIS A 279 2.10 0.48 -15.89
CA HIS A 279 2.77 0.25 -14.61
C HIS A 279 4.16 -0.37 -14.83
N PRO A 280 5.21 0.12 -14.14
CA PRO A 280 6.52 -0.54 -14.16
C PRO A 280 6.44 -1.99 -13.66
N PRO A 281 7.27 -2.90 -14.19
CA PRO A 281 7.25 -4.31 -13.77
C PRO A 281 7.55 -4.48 -12.28
N ILE A 282 6.79 -5.37 -11.61
CA ILE A 282 6.94 -5.65 -10.17
C ILE A 282 7.65 -6.98 -9.93
N PHE A 283 7.16 -8.06 -10.54
CA PHE A 283 7.65 -9.42 -10.35
C PHE A 283 7.50 -10.25 -11.64
N GLY A 284 8.00 -11.49 -11.65
CA GLY A 284 7.86 -12.39 -12.78
C GLY A 284 8.37 -13.81 -12.50
N PRO A 285 8.03 -14.78 -13.37
CA PRO A 285 8.26 -16.21 -13.12
C PRO A 285 9.73 -16.59 -13.03
N GLY A 286 10.62 -15.87 -13.75
CA GLY A 286 12.07 -16.09 -13.71
C GLY A 286 12.79 -15.46 -12.51
N GLY A 287 12.06 -14.81 -11.57
CA GLY A 287 12.66 -14.00 -10.51
C GLY A 287 13.27 -12.69 -11.04
N VAL A 288 12.77 -12.22 -12.16
CA VAL A 288 13.05 -10.92 -12.76
C VAL A 288 11.71 -10.21 -12.96
N ALA A 289 11.68 -8.91 -12.74
CA ALA A 289 10.46 -8.15 -12.94
C ALA A 289 10.07 -8.20 -14.44
N ASP A 290 8.84 -8.66 -14.70
CA ASP A 290 8.30 -8.91 -16.04
C ASP A 290 7.03 -8.10 -16.27
N LYS A 291 6.95 -7.43 -17.42
CA LYS A 291 5.83 -6.55 -17.74
C LYS A 291 4.52 -7.33 -17.93
N GLN A 292 4.56 -8.46 -18.64
CA GLN A 292 3.39 -9.24 -18.96
C GLN A 292 2.80 -9.90 -17.70
N ALA A 293 3.65 -10.47 -16.83
CA ALA A 293 3.23 -11.04 -15.55
C ALA A 293 2.62 -9.98 -14.64
N THR A 294 3.22 -8.79 -14.59
CA THR A 294 2.71 -7.65 -13.82
C THR A 294 1.34 -7.20 -14.35
N GLU A 295 1.22 -6.97 -15.67
CA GLU A 295 -0.04 -6.52 -16.29
C GLU A 295 -1.17 -7.53 -16.09
N LYS A 296 -0.90 -8.82 -16.30
CA LYS A 296 -1.87 -9.91 -16.04
C LYS A 296 -2.36 -9.88 -14.60
N TRP A 297 -1.47 -9.62 -13.65
CA TRP A 297 -1.86 -9.54 -12.25
C TRP A 297 -2.61 -8.25 -11.92
N LEU A 298 -2.23 -7.11 -12.48
CA LEU A 298 -2.94 -5.83 -12.27
C LEU A 298 -4.37 -5.88 -12.80
N SER A 299 -4.61 -6.57 -13.93
CA SER A 299 -5.92 -6.71 -14.58
C SER A 299 -6.77 -7.87 -14.05
N ARG A 300 -6.31 -8.58 -13.01
CA ARG A 300 -6.94 -9.81 -12.51
C ARG A 300 -8.40 -9.70 -12.06
N PHE A 301 -8.88 -8.49 -11.84
CA PHE A 301 -10.27 -8.20 -11.44
C PHE A 301 -11.05 -7.39 -12.49
N ASP A 302 -10.48 -7.13 -13.67
CA ASP A 302 -11.11 -6.29 -14.70
C ASP A 302 -12.25 -6.99 -15.47
N SER A 303 -12.42 -8.30 -15.27
CA SER A 303 -13.39 -9.15 -16.02
C SER A 303 -14.40 -9.83 -15.09
#